data_027e28f6b63b97fa3bad35c52113724e
#
_entry.id   027e28f6b63b97fa3bad35c52113724e
#
_cell.length_a   1.000
_cell.length_b   1.000
_cell.length_c   1.000
_cell.angle_alpha   90.00
_cell.angle_beta   90.00
_cell.angle_gamma   90.00
#
_symmetry.space_group_name_H-M   'P 1'
#
loop_
_entity.id
_entity.type
_entity.pdbx_description
1 polymer ?
#
loop_
_entity_poly.entity_id
_entity_poly.type
_entity_poly.pdbx_seq_one_letter_code
_entity_poly.pdbx_strand_id
1 'polypeptide(L)'
;MKKTSAIILAGGKNTRIARNKAFIQLPTGETILQNTLNVLQRIFPQIILVTNQKEFYLKFNVQVVEDLIKGCGPLGGVFTGLCYSVSKHNFVVACDMPCINPALIRLLLKERGTYDVVIPEVDGEVEPLFALYSKNCIPVMFECLQGRNLKMSEVIGKLQVKKIGAKEIDRFDPQHLSFFNINTEEDLKSLQIKMDQAK
;
A
#
# COMPACT_ATOMS: atom_id res chain seq x y z
N MET A 1 -0.46 17.85 -14.53
CA MET A 1 -1.07 16.76 -13.75
C MET A 1 -1.13 17.16 -12.28
N LYS A 2 -2.28 16.99 -11.58
CA LYS A 2 -2.33 17.21 -10.13
C LYS A 2 -1.36 16.22 -9.48
N LYS A 3 -0.41 16.71 -8.67
CA LYS A 3 0.59 15.90 -7.99
C LYS A 3 -0.11 14.85 -7.10
N THR A 4 0.35 13.61 -7.16
CA THR A 4 -0.10 12.51 -6.32
C THR A 4 1.11 12.02 -5.55
N SER A 5 0.96 11.57 -4.30
CA SER A 5 2.03 11.02 -3.48
C SER A 5 1.83 9.52 -3.31
N ALA A 6 2.87 8.80 -2.93
CA ALA A 6 2.78 7.43 -2.46
C ALA A 6 3.01 7.34 -0.95
N ILE A 7 2.33 6.40 -0.31
CA ILE A 7 2.45 6.08 1.11
C ILE A 7 2.78 4.58 1.20
N ILE A 8 3.93 4.27 1.79
CA ILE A 8 4.34 2.89 2.08
C ILE A 8 4.10 2.63 3.57
N LEU A 9 3.34 1.59 3.88
CA LEU A 9 3.13 1.15 5.26
C LEU A 9 4.16 0.08 5.61
N ALA A 10 5.16 0.44 6.38
CA ALA A 10 6.23 -0.43 6.84
C ALA A 10 6.15 -0.68 8.35
N GLY A 11 4.93 -0.86 8.85
CA GLY A 11 4.61 -1.14 10.25
C GLY A 11 3.91 -2.50 10.39
N GLY A 12 3.99 -3.07 11.56
CA GLY A 12 3.30 -4.31 11.94
C GLY A 12 4.03 -4.99 13.09
N LYS A 13 3.31 -5.76 13.90
CA LYS A 13 3.94 -6.65 14.88
C LYS A 13 4.59 -7.80 14.09
N ASN A 14 5.89 -7.71 13.82
CA ASN A 14 6.69 -8.77 13.18
C ASN A 14 6.83 -10.00 14.12
N THR A 15 5.72 -10.71 14.35
CA THR A 15 5.69 -11.83 15.30
C THR A 15 5.98 -13.19 14.68
N ARG A 16 5.98 -13.31 13.34
CA ARG A 16 6.09 -14.62 12.65
C ARG A 16 7.38 -14.79 11.84
N ILE A 17 8.00 -13.72 11.39
CA ILE A 17 9.33 -13.75 10.77
C ILE A 17 10.24 -12.92 11.67
N ALA A 18 11.35 -13.50 12.12
CA ALA A 18 12.34 -12.83 12.96
C ALA A 18 13.07 -11.66 12.27
N ARG A 19 12.72 -11.36 11.01
CA ARG A 19 13.28 -10.30 10.17
C ARG A 19 12.20 -9.33 9.74
N ASN A 20 12.55 -8.06 9.62
CA ASN A 20 11.68 -7.04 9.05
C ASN A 20 11.39 -7.37 7.58
N LYS A 21 10.12 -7.64 7.23
CA LYS A 21 9.69 -8.10 5.90
C LYS A 21 10.15 -7.19 4.75
N ALA A 22 10.24 -5.89 5.00
CA ALA A 22 10.71 -4.92 4.02
C ALA A 22 12.13 -5.23 3.49
N PHE A 23 12.94 -5.96 4.26
CA PHE A 23 14.33 -6.33 3.94
C PHE A 23 14.50 -7.78 3.49
N ILE A 24 13.42 -8.51 3.24
CA ILE A 24 13.49 -9.82 2.59
C ILE A 24 14.04 -9.61 1.17
N GLN A 25 15.04 -10.42 0.79
CA GLN A 25 15.59 -10.42 -0.54
C GLN A 25 14.69 -11.18 -1.51
N LEU A 26 14.39 -10.54 -2.63
CA LEU A 26 13.72 -11.14 -3.77
C LEU A 26 14.75 -11.94 -4.62
N PRO A 27 14.30 -12.85 -5.51
CA PRO A 27 15.18 -13.55 -6.43
C PRO A 27 16.03 -12.64 -7.33
N THR A 28 15.60 -11.39 -7.51
CA THR A 28 16.33 -10.35 -8.24
C THR A 28 17.57 -9.82 -7.49
N GLY A 29 17.75 -10.19 -6.22
CA GLY A 29 18.80 -9.68 -5.33
C GLY A 29 18.44 -8.37 -4.61
N GLU A 30 17.37 -7.71 -4.99
CA GLU A 30 16.85 -6.51 -4.31
C GLU A 30 15.98 -6.90 -3.11
N THR A 31 15.89 -6.03 -2.11
CA THR A 31 14.90 -6.19 -1.06
C THR A 31 13.51 -5.79 -1.55
N ILE A 32 12.44 -6.30 -0.90
CA ILE A 32 11.06 -5.90 -1.24
C ILE A 32 10.93 -4.37 -1.24
N LEU A 33 11.46 -3.70 -0.23
CA LEU A 33 11.39 -2.24 -0.15
C LEU A 33 12.14 -1.55 -1.30
N GLN A 34 13.34 -2.02 -1.67
CA GLN A 34 14.08 -1.45 -2.79
C GLN A 34 13.30 -1.57 -4.10
N ASN A 35 12.75 -2.76 -4.38
CA ASN A 35 11.91 -2.99 -5.54
C ASN A 35 10.69 -2.05 -5.54
N THR A 36 9.99 -1.95 -4.40
CA THR A 36 8.85 -1.04 -4.22
C THR A 36 9.25 0.41 -4.50
N LEU A 37 10.34 0.88 -3.92
CA LEU A 37 10.84 2.25 -4.11
C LEU A 37 11.22 2.52 -5.56
N ASN A 38 11.89 1.58 -6.24
CA ASN A 38 12.27 1.70 -7.65
C ASN A 38 11.05 1.89 -8.57
N VAL A 39 9.93 1.24 -8.27
CA VAL A 39 8.67 1.42 -9.00
C VAL A 39 8.03 2.76 -8.67
N LEU A 40 7.88 3.08 -7.39
CA LEU A 40 7.12 4.26 -6.95
C LEU A 40 7.83 5.58 -7.29
N GLN A 41 9.16 5.65 -7.22
CA GLN A 41 9.94 6.84 -7.56
C GLN A 41 9.77 7.28 -9.02
N ARG A 42 9.45 6.34 -9.92
CA ARG A 42 9.16 6.64 -11.34
C ARG A 42 7.77 7.24 -11.58
N ILE A 43 6.87 7.15 -10.58
CA ILE A 43 5.46 7.54 -10.70
C ILE A 43 5.14 8.75 -9.81
N PHE A 44 5.70 8.79 -8.60
CA PHE A 44 5.32 9.73 -7.56
C PHE A 44 6.46 10.67 -7.18
N PRO A 45 6.22 12.00 -7.16
CA PRO A 45 7.23 12.98 -6.76
C PRO A 45 7.49 13.01 -5.25
N GLN A 46 6.57 12.48 -4.43
CA GLN A 46 6.72 12.35 -2.98
C GLN A 46 6.38 10.92 -2.57
N ILE A 47 7.26 10.33 -1.77
CA ILE A 47 7.03 9.04 -1.13
C ILE A 47 7.16 9.23 0.38
N ILE A 48 6.15 8.76 1.12
CA ILE A 48 6.11 8.79 2.58
C ILE A 48 6.14 7.34 3.05
N LEU A 49 7.10 7.00 3.89
CA LEU A 49 7.20 5.70 4.53
C LEU A 49 6.76 5.84 5.99
N VAL A 50 5.68 5.17 6.35
CA VAL A 50 5.12 5.17 7.71
C VAL A 50 5.60 3.95 8.45
N THR A 51 6.30 4.16 9.56
CA THR A 51 6.86 3.09 10.40
C THR A 51 7.14 3.58 11.81
N ASN A 52 7.02 2.69 12.80
CA ASN A 52 7.45 2.97 14.17
C ASN A 52 8.90 2.53 14.47
N GLN A 53 9.66 2.15 13.44
CA GLN A 53 11.06 1.70 13.50
C GLN A 53 11.89 2.50 12.49
N LYS A 54 11.91 3.83 12.64
CA LYS A 54 12.53 4.76 11.68
C LYS A 54 13.99 4.46 11.38
N GLU A 55 14.74 4.03 12.39
CA GLU A 55 16.18 3.79 12.31
C GLU A 55 16.59 2.84 11.19
N PHE A 56 15.73 1.87 10.84
CA PHE A 56 15.99 0.93 9.74
C PHE A 56 15.83 1.54 8.35
N TYR A 57 15.12 2.68 8.26
CA TYR A 57 14.68 3.25 6.99
C TYR A 57 15.36 4.57 6.64
N LEU A 58 16.14 5.18 7.55
CA LEU A 58 16.80 6.48 7.35
C LEU A 58 17.78 6.51 6.17
N LYS A 59 18.30 5.34 5.76
CA LYS A 59 19.21 5.22 4.62
C LYS A 59 18.52 5.38 3.25
N PHE A 60 17.20 5.31 3.20
CA PHE A 60 16.44 5.49 1.97
C PHE A 60 16.08 6.95 1.78
N ASN A 61 16.22 7.45 0.55
CA ASN A 61 15.92 8.84 0.22
C ASN A 61 14.41 9.08 0.07
N VAL A 62 13.67 8.92 1.17
CA VAL A 62 12.21 9.13 1.28
C VAL A 62 11.87 9.77 2.61
N GLN A 63 10.69 10.38 2.69
CA GLN A 63 10.19 10.94 3.95
C GLN A 63 9.74 9.81 4.88
N VAL A 64 10.46 9.58 5.98
CA VAL A 64 10.12 8.57 6.99
C VAL A 64 9.39 9.24 8.16
N VAL A 65 8.21 8.73 8.51
CA VAL A 65 7.37 9.26 9.59
C VAL A 65 6.89 8.14 10.52
N GLU A 66 6.63 8.48 11.78
CA GLU A 66 6.00 7.56 12.75
C GLU A 66 4.49 7.74 12.76
N ASP A 67 3.76 6.69 13.16
CA ASP A 67 2.32 6.77 13.38
C ASP A 67 1.96 7.92 14.32
N LEU A 68 1.08 8.81 13.88
CA LEU A 68 0.52 9.88 14.71
C LEU A 68 -0.30 9.32 15.87
N ILE A 69 -0.97 8.18 15.64
CA ILE A 69 -1.75 7.46 16.65
C ILE A 69 -1.24 6.01 16.68
N LYS A 70 -0.44 5.69 17.69
CA LYS A 70 0.19 4.37 17.80
C LYS A 70 -0.81 3.26 18.12
N GLY A 71 -0.51 2.05 17.64
CA GLY A 71 -1.31 0.86 17.95
C GLY A 71 -2.63 0.74 17.17
N CYS A 72 -2.82 1.57 16.14
CA CYS A 72 -4.04 1.59 15.33
C CYS A 72 -3.92 0.80 14.02
N GLY A 73 -2.89 -0.03 13.87
CA GLY A 73 -2.71 -0.90 12.70
C GLY A 73 -2.67 -0.15 11.37
N PRO A 74 -3.13 -0.78 10.28
CA PRO A 74 -3.10 -0.17 8.94
C PRO A 74 -3.85 1.16 8.86
N LEU A 75 -4.99 1.30 9.56
CA LEU A 75 -5.76 2.54 9.58
C LEU A 75 -4.94 3.72 10.11
N GLY A 76 -4.20 3.52 11.22
CA GLY A 76 -3.31 4.53 11.78
C GLY A 76 -2.21 4.94 10.80
N GLY A 77 -1.63 3.96 10.10
CA GLY A 77 -0.62 4.20 9.08
C GLY A 77 -1.13 4.99 7.88
N VAL A 78 -2.30 4.63 7.32
CA VAL A 78 -2.92 5.36 6.20
C VAL A 78 -3.26 6.79 6.64
N PHE A 79 -3.92 6.96 7.78
CA PHE A 79 -4.24 8.28 8.35
C PHE A 79 -2.99 9.16 8.48
N THR A 80 -1.93 8.61 9.07
CA THR A 80 -0.65 9.31 9.22
C THR A 80 -0.07 9.73 7.88
N GLY A 81 0.02 8.81 6.92
CA GLY A 81 0.54 9.11 5.60
C GLY A 81 -0.25 10.20 4.88
N LEU A 82 -1.59 10.20 4.97
CA LEU A 82 -2.45 11.24 4.42
C LEU A 82 -2.22 12.60 5.07
N CYS A 83 -1.99 12.64 6.39
CA CYS A 83 -1.69 13.89 7.11
C CYS A 83 -0.37 14.51 6.65
N TYR A 84 0.67 13.71 6.45
CA TYR A 84 1.99 14.19 6.01
C TYR A 84 2.08 14.47 4.51
N SER A 85 1.17 13.94 3.70
CA SER A 85 1.19 14.16 2.25
C SER A 85 0.86 15.61 1.90
N VAL A 86 1.49 16.12 0.84
CA VAL A 86 1.14 17.41 0.23
C VAL A 86 0.10 17.29 -0.88
N SER A 87 -0.24 16.06 -1.29
CA SER A 87 -1.12 15.75 -2.41
C SER A 87 -2.56 15.46 -1.97
N LYS A 88 -3.55 15.85 -2.80
CA LYS A 88 -4.95 15.52 -2.54
C LYS A 88 -5.20 14.00 -2.58
N HIS A 89 -4.62 13.30 -3.56
CA HIS A 89 -4.76 11.85 -3.73
C HIS A 89 -3.43 11.15 -3.47
N ASN A 90 -3.49 9.98 -2.84
CA ASN A 90 -2.33 9.26 -2.35
C ASN A 90 -2.49 7.77 -2.62
N PHE A 91 -1.51 7.17 -3.29
CA PHE A 91 -1.45 5.73 -3.45
C PHE A 91 -0.87 5.12 -2.18
N VAL A 92 -1.57 4.18 -1.60
CA VAL A 92 -1.16 3.44 -0.40
C VAL A 92 -0.77 2.03 -0.79
N VAL A 93 0.36 1.56 -0.26
CA VAL A 93 0.81 0.18 -0.45
C VAL A 93 1.45 -0.35 0.83
N ALA A 94 1.23 -1.65 1.12
CA ALA A 94 1.92 -2.34 2.20
C ALA A 94 3.34 -2.75 1.77
N CYS A 95 4.28 -2.73 2.70
CA CYS A 95 5.69 -3.06 2.42
C CYS A 95 5.94 -4.55 2.19
N ASP A 96 4.96 -5.42 2.38
CA ASP A 96 5.04 -6.87 2.15
C ASP A 96 4.41 -7.32 0.83
N MET A 97 4.07 -6.37 -0.05
CA MET A 97 3.61 -6.59 -1.43
C MET A 97 4.78 -6.43 -2.42
N PRO A 98 5.45 -7.52 -2.83
CA PRO A 98 6.69 -7.44 -3.61
C PRO A 98 6.49 -7.15 -5.10
N CYS A 99 5.31 -7.47 -5.66
CA CYS A 99 5.05 -7.47 -7.10
C CYS A 99 4.18 -6.30 -7.56
N ILE A 100 4.59 -5.07 -7.23
CA ILE A 100 3.83 -3.88 -7.59
C ILE A 100 3.81 -3.67 -9.10
N ASN A 101 2.62 -3.69 -9.71
CA ASN A 101 2.44 -3.42 -11.13
C ASN A 101 2.23 -1.92 -11.41
N PRO A 102 3.16 -1.24 -12.11
CA PRO A 102 3.02 0.18 -12.43
C PRO A 102 1.81 0.52 -13.30
N ALA A 103 1.36 -0.41 -14.16
CA ALA A 103 0.21 -0.18 -15.03
C ALA A 103 -1.08 -0.19 -14.23
N LEU A 104 -1.20 -1.07 -13.23
CA LEU A 104 -2.34 -1.10 -12.31
C LEU A 104 -2.39 0.18 -11.46
N ILE A 105 -1.25 0.66 -10.96
CA ILE A 105 -1.20 1.97 -10.27
C ILE A 105 -1.73 3.09 -11.18
N ARG A 106 -1.30 3.14 -12.45
CA ARG A 106 -1.76 4.15 -13.40
C ARG A 106 -3.26 4.05 -13.68
N LEU A 107 -3.82 2.83 -13.71
CA LEU A 107 -5.27 2.63 -13.81
C LEU A 107 -5.99 3.27 -12.63
N LEU A 108 -5.59 2.99 -11.39
CA LEU A 108 -6.19 3.60 -10.19
C LEU A 108 -6.10 5.13 -10.24
N LEU A 109 -4.94 5.67 -10.64
CA LEU A 109 -4.73 7.11 -10.78
C LEU A 109 -5.64 7.75 -11.84
N LYS A 110 -5.94 7.04 -12.93
CA LYS A 110 -6.86 7.49 -13.97
C LYS A 110 -8.28 7.56 -13.46
N GLU A 111 -8.70 6.56 -12.70
CA GLU A 111 -10.07 6.40 -12.19
C GLU A 111 -10.40 7.25 -10.95
N ARG A 112 -9.43 8.04 -10.44
CA ARG A 112 -9.60 8.78 -9.18
C ARG A 112 -10.78 9.74 -9.12
N GLY A 113 -11.14 10.40 -10.23
CA GLY A 113 -12.30 11.28 -10.36
C GLY A 113 -12.56 12.18 -9.13
N THR A 114 -13.78 12.10 -8.60
CA THR A 114 -14.23 12.75 -7.36
C THR A 114 -14.29 11.80 -6.17
N TYR A 115 -13.93 10.54 -6.36
CA TYR A 115 -14.00 9.52 -5.32
C TYR A 115 -13.02 9.78 -4.18
N ASP A 116 -13.42 9.36 -2.98
CA ASP A 116 -12.55 9.39 -1.81
C ASP A 116 -11.56 8.25 -1.83
N VAL A 117 -11.99 7.08 -2.34
CA VAL A 117 -11.17 5.88 -2.45
C VAL A 117 -11.35 5.26 -3.84
N VAL A 118 -10.23 4.84 -4.48
CA VAL A 118 -10.25 3.96 -5.64
C VAL A 118 -9.50 2.69 -5.27
N ILE A 119 -10.17 1.55 -5.33
CA ILE A 119 -9.72 0.31 -4.72
C ILE A 119 -9.94 -0.89 -5.64
N PRO A 120 -8.95 -1.79 -5.80
CA PRO A 120 -9.15 -3.07 -6.47
C PRO A 120 -10.14 -3.96 -5.72
N GLU A 121 -10.93 -4.71 -6.47
CA GLU A 121 -11.82 -5.75 -5.96
C GLU A 121 -11.67 -7.01 -6.81
N VAL A 122 -11.28 -8.10 -6.17
CA VAL A 122 -11.13 -9.43 -6.77
C VAL A 122 -11.90 -10.43 -5.92
N ASP A 123 -12.73 -11.27 -6.53
CA ASP A 123 -13.55 -12.29 -5.85
C ASP A 123 -14.41 -11.74 -4.70
N GLY A 124 -14.86 -10.48 -4.82
CA GLY A 124 -15.64 -9.79 -3.80
C GLY A 124 -14.84 -9.19 -2.66
N GLU A 125 -13.53 -9.42 -2.61
CA GLU A 125 -12.63 -8.87 -1.61
C GLU A 125 -11.93 -7.62 -2.16
N VAL A 126 -11.88 -6.56 -1.34
CA VAL A 126 -11.16 -5.33 -1.68
C VAL A 126 -9.74 -5.34 -1.10
N GLU A 127 -8.79 -4.68 -1.80
CA GLU A 127 -7.41 -4.57 -1.33
C GLU A 127 -7.10 -3.16 -0.82
N PRO A 128 -7.36 -2.89 0.48
CA PRO A 128 -7.23 -1.55 1.04
C PRO A 128 -5.77 -1.07 1.15
N LEU A 129 -4.81 -1.98 1.11
CA LEU A 129 -3.39 -1.65 1.18
C LEU A 129 -2.70 -1.70 -0.20
N PHE A 130 -3.49 -1.68 -1.27
CA PHE A 130 -3.07 -1.35 -2.64
C PHE A 130 -4.14 -0.46 -3.27
N ALA A 131 -4.33 0.75 -2.76
CA ALA A 131 -5.47 1.60 -3.13
C ALA A 131 -5.08 3.08 -3.18
N LEU A 132 -5.93 3.88 -3.81
CA LEU A 132 -5.80 5.32 -3.85
C LEU A 132 -6.76 5.97 -2.86
N TYR A 133 -6.25 6.84 -2.00
CA TYR A 133 -7.03 7.57 -0.99
C TYR A 133 -6.95 9.08 -1.22
N SER A 134 -8.08 9.76 -1.11
CA SER A 134 -8.16 11.22 -1.04
C SER A 134 -7.93 11.71 0.39
N LYS A 135 -7.42 12.93 0.57
CA LYS A 135 -7.40 13.58 1.87
C LYS A 135 -8.79 13.81 2.49
N ASN A 136 -9.86 13.73 1.71
CA ASN A 136 -11.23 13.76 2.23
C ASN A 136 -11.50 12.58 3.20
N CYS A 137 -10.71 11.51 3.14
CA CYS A 137 -10.81 10.38 4.07
C CYS A 137 -10.38 10.73 5.51
N ILE A 138 -9.56 11.77 5.70
CA ILE A 138 -8.97 12.12 7.01
C ILE A 138 -10.01 12.29 8.11
N PRO A 139 -11.10 13.06 7.95
CA PRO A 139 -12.10 13.24 9.02
C PRO A 139 -12.77 11.93 9.43
N VAL A 140 -13.15 11.09 8.45
CA VAL A 140 -13.80 9.80 8.70
C VAL A 140 -12.83 8.82 9.38
N MET A 141 -11.59 8.78 8.93
CA MET A 141 -10.55 7.94 9.56
C MET A 141 -10.30 8.39 11.00
N PHE A 142 -10.22 9.70 11.26
CA PHE A 142 -9.99 10.22 12.59
C PHE A 142 -11.14 9.87 13.55
N GLU A 143 -12.40 10.01 13.13
CA GLU A 143 -13.57 9.57 13.90
C GLU A 143 -13.47 8.08 14.25
N CYS A 144 -13.16 7.22 13.28
CA CYS A 144 -13.02 5.78 13.51
C CYS A 144 -11.86 5.47 14.48
N LEU A 145 -10.74 6.18 14.36
CA LEU A 145 -9.59 6.03 15.27
C LEU A 145 -9.94 6.43 16.71
N GLN A 146 -10.66 7.53 16.90
CA GLN A 146 -11.16 7.94 18.22
C GLN A 146 -12.12 6.92 18.82
N GLY A 147 -13.02 6.37 18.01
CA GLY A 147 -13.98 5.33 18.41
C GLY A 147 -13.35 3.92 18.56
N ARG A 148 -12.04 3.76 18.39
CA ARG A 148 -11.35 2.46 18.37
C ARG A 148 -11.90 1.46 17.35
N ASN A 149 -12.57 1.94 16.32
CA ASN A 149 -13.00 1.13 15.19
C ASN A 149 -11.89 1.10 14.14
N LEU A 150 -11.03 0.09 14.20
CA LEU A 150 -9.78 0.02 13.41
C LEU A 150 -9.93 -0.78 12.12
N LYS A 151 -11.13 -1.24 11.77
CA LYS A 151 -11.36 -2.04 10.56
C LYS A 151 -11.41 -1.15 9.32
N MET A 152 -10.52 -1.39 8.36
CA MET A 152 -10.47 -0.66 7.10
C MET A 152 -11.80 -0.76 6.32
N SER A 153 -12.47 -1.92 6.32
CA SER A 153 -13.75 -2.13 5.64
C SER A 153 -14.85 -1.19 6.15
N GLU A 154 -14.89 -0.92 7.46
CA GLU A 154 -15.90 -0.03 8.03
C GLU A 154 -15.64 1.45 7.71
N VAL A 155 -14.37 1.84 7.66
CA VAL A 155 -13.97 3.18 7.18
C VAL A 155 -14.35 3.35 5.71
N ILE A 156 -14.00 2.37 4.87
CA ILE A 156 -14.28 2.39 3.43
C ILE A 156 -15.79 2.45 3.18
N GLY A 157 -16.59 1.74 3.97
CA GLY A 157 -18.06 1.75 3.86
C GLY A 157 -18.72 3.12 4.12
N LYS A 158 -18.01 4.08 4.74
CA LYS A 158 -18.49 5.45 5.00
C LYS A 158 -18.03 6.46 3.93
N LEU A 159 -17.32 6.04 2.90
CA LEU A 159 -16.66 6.89 1.90
C LEU A 159 -17.25 6.67 0.50
N GLN A 160 -16.99 7.62 -0.41
CA GLN A 160 -17.32 7.46 -1.82
C GLN A 160 -16.25 6.61 -2.51
N VAL A 161 -16.57 5.36 -2.81
CA VAL A 161 -15.63 4.36 -3.31
C VAL A 161 -15.87 4.04 -4.77
N LYS A 162 -14.79 4.06 -5.57
CA LYS A 162 -14.73 3.45 -6.89
C LYS A 162 -14.01 2.11 -6.77
N LYS A 163 -14.72 1.03 -6.99
CA LYS A 163 -14.14 -0.31 -7.09
C LYS A 163 -13.67 -0.56 -8.52
N ILE A 164 -12.48 -1.13 -8.68
CA ILE A 164 -11.92 -1.59 -9.94
C ILE A 164 -12.00 -3.11 -9.93
N GLY A 165 -12.85 -3.66 -10.78
CA GLY A 165 -13.14 -5.09 -10.78
C GLY A 165 -12.07 -5.94 -11.49
N ALA A 166 -12.13 -7.26 -11.26
CA ALA A 166 -11.18 -8.24 -11.80
C ALA A 166 -10.98 -8.09 -13.33
N LYS A 167 -12.03 -7.89 -14.13
CA LYS A 167 -11.92 -7.72 -15.58
C LYS A 167 -11.01 -6.57 -16.01
N GLU A 168 -10.92 -5.51 -15.23
CA GLU A 168 -10.04 -4.37 -15.52
C GLU A 168 -8.63 -4.65 -15.02
N ILE A 169 -8.51 -5.33 -13.89
CA ILE A 169 -7.25 -5.73 -13.27
C ILE A 169 -6.51 -6.76 -14.13
N ASP A 170 -7.22 -7.78 -14.63
CA ASP A 170 -6.68 -8.89 -15.43
C ASP A 170 -5.97 -8.42 -16.71
N ARG A 171 -6.32 -7.24 -17.22
CA ARG A 171 -5.63 -6.64 -18.37
C ARG A 171 -4.18 -6.27 -18.10
N PHE A 172 -3.81 -6.10 -16.82
CA PHE A 172 -2.49 -5.66 -16.40
C PHE A 172 -1.81 -6.66 -15.46
N ASP A 173 -2.60 -7.37 -14.67
CA ASP A 173 -2.12 -8.31 -13.63
C ASP A 173 -3.06 -9.52 -13.54
N PRO A 174 -3.07 -10.40 -14.57
CA PRO A 174 -4.01 -11.53 -14.64
C PRO A 174 -3.81 -12.59 -13.57
N GLN A 175 -2.66 -12.60 -12.90
CA GLN A 175 -2.36 -13.49 -11.78
C GLN A 175 -2.53 -12.82 -10.42
N HIS A 176 -2.95 -11.55 -10.38
CA HIS A 176 -3.14 -10.73 -9.18
C HIS A 176 -1.90 -10.68 -8.27
N LEU A 177 -0.71 -10.72 -8.87
CA LEU A 177 0.55 -10.74 -8.11
C LEU A 177 0.78 -9.44 -7.34
N SER A 178 0.20 -8.32 -7.78
CA SER A 178 0.27 -7.04 -7.07
C SER A 178 -0.33 -7.08 -5.67
N PHE A 179 -1.23 -8.04 -5.41
CA PHE A 179 -1.90 -8.21 -4.11
C PHE A 179 -1.31 -9.35 -3.28
N PHE A 180 -0.28 -10.00 -3.80
CA PHE A 180 0.37 -11.08 -3.08
C PHE A 180 1.20 -10.54 -1.92
N ASN A 181 0.90 -10.99 -0.70
CA ASN A 181 1.60 -10.59 0.53
C ASN A 181 2.60 -11.67 0.95
N ILE A 182 3.82 -11.28 1.29
CA ILE A 182 4.81 -12.18 1.88
C ILE A 182 4.70 -12.10 3.42
N ASN A 183 4.23 -13.19 4.02
CA ASN A 183 4.10 -13.34 5.47
C ASN A 183 5.02 -14.43 6.03
N THR A 184 5.42 -15.41 5.20
CA THR A 184 6.21 -16.60 5.57
C THR A 184 7.29 -16.85 4.52
N GLU A 185 8.24 -17.76 4.83
CA GLU A 185 9.22 -18.23 3.84
C GLU A 185 8.57 -19.06 2.73
N GLU A 186 7.47 -19.75 3.04
CA GLU A 186 6.66 -20.48 2.08
C GLU A 186 6.02 -19.54 1.04
N ASP A 187 5.58 -18.34 1.47
CA ASP A 187 5.05 -17.32 0.55
C ASP A 187 6.12 -16.88 -0.44
N LEU A 188 7.36 -16.72 0.01
CA LEU A 188 8.48 -16.35 -0.86
C LEU A 188 8.77 -17.44 -1.93
N LYS A 189 8.72 -18.71 -1.54
CA LYS A 189 8.85 -19.83 -2.50
C LYS A 189 7.69 -19.88 -3.48
N SER A 190 6.47 -19.67 -2.99
CA SER A 190 5.25 -19.64 -3.81
C SER A 190 5.29 -18.50 -4.81
N LEU A 191 5.79 -17.33 -4.40
CA LEU A 191 5.97 -16.20 -5.30
C LEU A 191 6.93 -16.53 -6.45
N GLN A 192 8.06 -17.17 -6.15
CA GLN A 192 9.04 -17.56 -7.18
C GLN A 192 8.39 -18.43 -8.26
N ILE A 193 7.61 -19.45 -7.84
CA ILE A 193 6.91 -20.35 -8.77
C ILE A 193 5.91 -19.56 -9.64
N LYS A 194 5.14 -18.67 -9.05
CA LYS A 194 4.17 -17.83 -9.79
C LYS A 194 4.85 -16.90 -10.78
N MET A 195 5.96 -16.26 -10.40
CA MET A 195 6.73 -15.38 -11.29
C MET A 195 7.33 -16.13 -12.49
N ASP A 196 7.75 -17.38 -12.31
CA ASP A 196 8.29 -18.20 -13.39
C ASP A 196 7.20 -18.67 -14.36
N GLN A 197 5.96 -18.82 -13.90
CA GLN A 197 4.78 -19.12 -14.73
C GLN A 197 4.24 -17.90 -15.49
N ALA A 198 4.62 -16.68 -15.10
CA ALA A 198 4.17 -15.44 -15.72
C ALA A 198 5.09 -14.94 -16.85
N LYS A 199 6.22 -15.63 -17.11
CA LYS A 199 7.16 -15.34 -18.21
C LYS A 199 6.76 -16.06 -19.49
#